data_493a3d52462dd53e72ad7eadb5775a2c
#
_entry.id   493a3d52462dd53e72ad7eadb5775a2c
#
_cell.length_a   1.000
_cell.length_b   1.000
_cell.length_c   1.000
_cell.angle_alpha   90.00
_cell.angle_beta   90.00
_cell.angle_gamma   90.00
#
_symmetry.space_group_name_H-M   'P 1'
#
loop_
_entity.id
_entity.type
_entity.pdbx_description
1 polymer ?
#
loop_
_entity_poly.entity_id
_entity_poly.type
_entity_poly.pdbx_seq_one_letter_code
_entity_poly.pdbx_strand_id
1 'polypeptide(L)'
;MTGPHLPDWMLADGRRTIEADERAAWELRGIDLYWITGEMARLAMDAALDMPEFDARQLASPHGMIFFQRPLPAIQSQPCEIYTDARTVQTWQGDAQVWAVSWHPRQDRVAVTAYTRASDIPGPVVPGADLQPILFMLADTLQPVMLGDLDLRTDQGARVDKRALGILAMLGSASVMMMTPTVAERRSLDARTGRAPKPSGKPADLVTTVDLRTMRYVATSEGETDAAGRVYTRRWIVRGHWTHQAYGPGRESRRLQYIEPYIKGPEGAPLVATEKVMVWRR
;
A
#
# COMPACT_ATOMS: atom_id res chain seq x y z
N MET A 1 -2.59 -19.30 -17.14
CA MET A 1 -2.35 -18.12 -16.26
C MET A 1 -3.69 -17.79 -15.63
N THR A 2 -3.90 -18.18 -14.38
CA THR A 2 -5.09 -17.81 -13.60
C THR A 2 -4.91 -16.35 -13.19
N GLY A 3 -5.82 -15.47 -13.63
CA GLY A 3 -5.83 -14.05 -13.23
C GLY A 3 -5.94 -13.90 -11.71
N PRO A 4 -5.74 -12.68 -11.17
CA PRO A 4 -5.85 -12.42 -9.75
C PRO A 4 -7.24 -12.85 -9.26
N HIS A 5 -7.27 -13.86 -8.40
CA HIS A 5 -8.49 -14.37 -7.78
C HIS A 5 -8.60 -13.73 -6.40
N LEU A 6 -9.70 -13.02 -6.16
CA LEU A 6 -10.00 -12.53 -4.81
C LEU A 6 -10.27 -13.73 -3.90
N PRO A 7 -9.70 -13.79 -2.71
CA PRO A 7 -9.96 -14.88 -1.78
C PRO A 7 -11.42 -14.92 -1.33
N ASP A 8 -11.93 -16.14 -1.06
CA ASP A 8 -13.34 -16.37 -0.73
C ASP A 8 -13.83 -15.56 0.48
N TRP A 9 -12.96 -15.32 1.48
CA TRP A 9 -13.29 -14.49 2.63
C TRP A 9 -13.54 -13.03 2.25
N MET A 10 -12.84 -12.49 1.25
CA MET A 10 -13.07 -11.14 0.76
C MET A 10 -14.35 -11.04 -0.08
N LEU A 11 -14.69 -12.10 -0.81
CA LEU A 11 -15.90 -12.17 -1.62
C LEU A 11 -17.17 -12.34 -0.77
N ALA A 12 -17.07 -13.11 0.33
CA ALA A 12 -18.22 -13.44 1.18
C ALA A 12 -18.46 -12.42 2.30
N ASP A 13 -17.40 -11.85 2.87
CA ASP A 13 -17.44 -11.19 4.18
C ASP A 13 -16.95 -9.74 4.20
N GLY A 14 -16.37 -9.22 3.12
CA GLY A 14 -15.87 -7.84 3.06
C GLY A 14 -16.90 -6.76 3.45
N ARG A 15 -18.20 -7.10 3.44
CA ARG A 15 -19.28 -6.23 3.94
C ARG A 15 -19.85 -6.68 5.27
N ARG A 16 -19.88 -7.99 5.59
CA ARG A 16 -20.47 -8.44 6.86
C ARG A 16 -19.64 -8.06 8.07
N THR A 17 -18.32 -8.02 7.92
CA THR A 17 -17.39 -7.53 8.95
C THR A 17 -17.62 -6.07 9.26
N ILE A 18 -18.06 -5.31 8.27
CA ILE A 18 -18.38 -3.88 8.36
C ILE A 18 -19.75 -3.66 9.04
N GLU A 19 -20.67 -4.62 8.93
CA GLU A 19 -22.03 -4.52 9.50
C GLU A 19 -22.08 -4.87 11.00
N ALA A 20 -21.05 -5.51 11.55
CA ALA A 20 -21.01 -5.89 12.97
C ALA A 20 -20.74 -4.71 13.92
N ASP A 21 -20.10 -3.64 13.44
CA ASP A 21 -19.97 -2.38 14.14
C ASP A 21 -20.70 -1.28 13.34
N GLU A 22 -21.93 -0.91 13.75
CA GLU A 22 -22.76 0.07 13.02
C GLU A 22 -22.05 1.43 12.82
N ARG A 23 -21.12 1.78 13.68
CA ARG A 23 -20.33 3.00 13.59
C ARG A 23 -19.21 2.89 12.57
N ALA A 24 -18.47 1.78 12.57
CA ALA A 24 -17.48 1.46 11.55
C ALA A 24 -18.14 1.21 10.19
N ALA A 25 -19.31 0.56 10.18
CA ALA A 25 -20.09 0.32 8.98
C ALA A 25 -20.56 1.62 8.29
N TRP A 26 -20.87 2.66 9.07
CA TRP A 26 -21.27 3.95 8.49
C TRP A 26 -20.07 4.67 7.86
N GLU A 27 -18.91 4.61 8.50
CA GLU A 27 -17.67 5.22 8.00
C GLU A 27 -17.13 4.53 6.75
N LEU A 28 -17.46 3.27 6.55
CA LEU A 28 -17.01 2.47 5.41
C LEU A 28 -18.04 2.35 4.27
N ARG A 29 -19.20 3.02 4.36
CA ARG A 29 -20.17 3.06 3.25
C ARG A 29 -19.65 3.90 2.10
N GLY A 30 -19.61 3.29 0.91
CA GLY A 30 -19.21 4.01 -0.32
C GLY A 30 -17.71 4.30 -0.44
N ILE A 31 -16.88 3.60 0.32
CA ILE A 31 -15.43 3.68 0.19
C ILE A 31 -14.93 2.92 -1.03
N ASP A 32 -13.80 3.36 -1.56
CA ASP A 32 -13.10 2.64 -2.59
C ASP A 32 -12.31 1.47 -1.98
N LEU A 33 -12.55 0.26 -2.50
CA LEU A 33 -11.85 -0.94 -2.06
C LEU A 33 -10.71 -1.27 -3.02
N TYR A 34 -9.54 -1.52 -2.47
CA TYR A 34 -8.34 -1.90 -3.20
C TYR A 34 -7.80 -3.24 -2.70
N TRP A 35 -7.41 -4.09 -3.64
CA TRP A 35 -6.72 -5.34 -3.37
C TRP A 35 -5.32 -5.28 -3.97
N ILE A 36 -4.30 -5.34 -3.13
CA ILE A 36 -2.90 -5.21 -3.55
C ILE A 36 -2.23 -6.59 -3.51
N THR A 37 -1.60 -6.98 -4.62
CA THR A 37 -0.82 -8.22 -4.69
C THR A 37 0.41 -8.17 -3.80
N GLY A 38 0.93 -9.35 -3.42
CA GLY A 38 2.09 -9.44 -2.55
C GLY A 38 3.36 -8.80 -3.14
N GLU A 39 3.50 -8.81 -4.47
CA GLU A 39 4.63 -8.17 -5.17
C GLU A 39 4.52 -6.65 -5.08
N MET A 40 3.32 -6.11 -5.34
CA MET A 40 3.05 -4.68 -5.23
C MET A 40 3.20 -4.17 -3.79
N ALA A 41 2.69 -4.91 -2.79
CA ALA A 41 2.82 -4.57 -1.39
C ALA A 41 4.30 -4.51 -0.96
N ARG A 42 5.12 -5.44 -1.44
CA ARG A 42 6.54 -5.48 -1.13
C ARG A 42 7.30 -4.30 -1.73
N LEU A 43 7.03 -3.96 -3.00
CA LEU A 43 7.63 -2.78 -3.62
C LEU A 43 7.26 -1.51 -2.86
N ALA A 44 5.99 -1.39 -2.46
CA ALA A 44 5.51 -0.24 -1.70
C ALA A 44 6.16 -0.16 -0.31
N MET A 45 6.37 -1.29 0.38
CA MET A 45 7.11 -1.33 1.65
C MET A 45 8.58 -0.94 1.49
N ASP A 46 9.26 -1.46 0.47
CA ASP A 46 10.65 -1.12 0.22
C ASP A 46 10.82 0.38 -0.09
N ALA A 47 9.90 0.94 -0.87
CA ALA A 47 9.90 2.37 -1.18
C ALA A 47 9.49 3.25 0.01
N ALA A 48 8.64 2.75 0.91
CA ALA A 48 8.22 3.46 2.12
C ALA A 48 9.39 3.77 3.05
N LEU A 49 10.44 2.94 3.05
CA LEU A 49 11.64 3.16 3.87
C LEU A 49 12.41 4.44 3.52
N ASP A 50 12.34 4.86 2.26
CA ASP A 50 13.03 6.04 1.73
C ASP A 50 12.03 7.14 1.32
N MET A 51 10.74 7.01 1.71
CA MET A 51 9.71 8.00 1.40
C MET A 51 9.94 9.28 2.20
N PRO A 52 10.11 10.45 1.55
CA PRO A 52 10.48 11.67 2.27
C PRO A 52 9.31 12.26 3.07
N GLU A 53 8.09 12.10 2.58
CA GLU A 53 6.89 12.72 3.16
C GLU A 53 5.63 11.89 2.87
N PHE A 54 4.65 11.95 3.77
CA PHE A 54 3.29 11.49 3.52
C PHE A 54 2.38 12.69 3.26
N ASP A 55 1.76 12.74 2.08
CA ASP A 55 0.78 13.76 1.72
C ASP A 55 -0.60 13.11 1.54
N ALA A 56 -1.53 13.41 2.44
CA ALA A 56 -2.89 12.87 2.38
C ALA A 56 -3.65 13.23 1.09
N ARG A 57 -3.25 14.30 0.40
CA ARG A 57 -3.83 14.71 -0.90
C ARG A 57 -3.42 13.77 -2.05
N GLN A 58 -2.42 12.94 -1.84
CA GLN A 58 -1.93 11.94 -2.81
C GLN A 58 -2.49 10.54 -2.55
N LEU A 59 -3.41 10.39 -1.60
CA LEU A 59 -4.12 9.13 -1.40
C LEU A 59 -4.89 8.71 -2.67
N ALA A 60 -5.00 7.42 -2.90
CA ALA A 60 -5.61 6.85 -4.12
C ALA A 60 -7.08 7.27 -4.31
N SER A 61 -7.76 7.57 -3.21
CA SER A 61 -9.11 8.15 -3.16
C SER A 61 -9.29 8.93 -1.86
N PRO A 62 -10.30 9.80 -1.75
CA PRO A 62 -10.61 10.50 -0.49
C PRO A 62 -10.96 9.54 0.66
N HIS A 63 -11.63 8.44 0.34
CA HIS A 63 -12.13 7.41 1.24
C HIS A 63 -11.75 6.06 0.70
N GLY A 64 -11.05 5.24 1.43
CA GLY A 64 -10.67 3.95 0.89
C GLY A 64 -10.18 2.94 1.92
N MET A 65 -10.05 1.71 1.45
CA MET A 65 -9.44 0.62 2.19
C MET A 65 -8.62 -0.26 1.27
N ILE A 66 -7.40 -0.53 1.68
CA ILE A 66 -6.49 -1.47 1.02
C ILE A 66 -6.50 -2.79 1.79
N PHE A 67 -6.68 -3.88 1.05
CA PHE A 67 -6.44 -5.23 1.52
C PHE A 67 -5.16 -5.77 0.89
N PHE A 68 -4.36 -6.48 1.67
CA PHE A 68 -3.12 -7.07 1.21
C PHE A 68 -3.30 -8.57 0.95
N GLN A 69 -2.87 -9.04 -0.22
CA GLN A 69 -2.88 -10.48 -0.56
C GLN A 69 -2.08 -11.31 0.44
N ARG A 70 -1.01 -10.71 0.98
CA ARG A 70 -0.20 -11.25 2.09
C ARG A 70 -0.08 -10.17 3.13
N PRO A 71 -0.12 -10.51 4.42
CA PRO A 71 -0.04 -9.49 5.45
C PRO A 71 1.30 -8.77 5.40
N LEU A 72 1.27 -7.51 5.81
CA LEU A 72 2.49 -6.77 6.10
C LEU A 72 3.13 -7.34 7.38
N PRO A 73 4.42 -7.04 7.62
CA PRO A 73 5.08 -7.43 8.87
C PRO A 73 4.28 -7.04 10.10
N ALA A 74 4.40 -7.84 11.15
CA ALA A 74 3.71 -7.57 12.41
C ALA A 74 4.18 -6.25 13.02
N ILE A 75 3.22 -5.53 13.57
CA ILE A 75 3.43 -4.34 14.39
C ILE A 75 2.84 -4.59 15.78
N GLN A 76 3.39 -3.94 16.79
CA GLN A 76 2.75 -3.93 18.09
C GLN A 76 1.46 -3.11 18.03
N SER A 77 0.32 -3.70 18.38
CA SER A 77 -0.97 -3.01 18.39
C SER A 77 -1.00 -1.89 19.43
N GLN A 78 -1.89 -0.91 19.22
CA GLN A 78 -2.39 -0.12 20.35
C GLN A 78 -3.26 -1.02 21.23
N PRO A 79 -3.45 -0.67 22.51
CA PRO A 79 -4.44 -1.36 23.33
C PRO A 79 -5.80 -1.33 22.64
N CYS A 80 -6.35 -2.50 22.39
CA CYS A 80 -7.65 -2.65 21.73
C CYS A 80 -8.51 -3.64 22.51
N GLU A 81 -9.82 -3.48 22.41
CA GLU A 81 -10.76 -4.38 23.03
C GLU A 81 -10.95 -5.61 22.15
N ILE A 82 -10.82 -6.79 22.75
CA ILE A 82 -11.11 -8.07 22.10
C ILE A 82 -12.15 -8.83 22.90
N TYR A 83 -12.98 -9.60 22.23
CA TYR A 83 -13.92 -10.48 22.87
C TYR A 83 -13.23 -11.80 23.25
N THR A 84 -13.30 -12.19 24.51
CA THR A 84 -12.79 -13.49 24.98
C THR A 84 -13.88 -14.55 25.00
N ASP A 85 -15.14 -14.13 25.06
CA ASP A 85 -16.36 -14.91 24.85
C ASP A 85 -17.48 -13.97 24.38
N ALA A 86 -18.70 -14.48 24.20
CA ALA A 86 -19.83 -13.70 23.72
C ALA A 86 -20.24 -12.49 24.61
N ARG A 87 -19.65 -12.36 25.80
CA ARG A 87 -20.02 -11.32 26.80
C ARG A 87 -18.82 -10.62 27.45
N THR A 88 -17.64 -11.20 27.35
CA THR A 88 -16.45 -10.70 28.05
C THR A 88 -15.52 -9.99 27.08
N VAL A 89 -15.24 -8.72 27.39
CA VAL A 89 -14.29 -7.89 26.66
C VAL A 89 -13.02 -7.77 27.48
N GLN A 90 -11.89 -7.94 26.85
CA GLN A 90 -10.57 -7.73 27.47
C GLN A 90 -9.74 -6.77 26.62
N THR A 91 -8.92 -5.98 27.27
CA THR A 91 -7.92 -5.17 26.58
C THR A 91 -6.77 -6.07 26.16
N TRP A 92 -6.47 -6.09 24.88
CA TRP A 92 -5.32 -6.80 24.32
C TRP A 92 -4.33 -5.82 23.69
N GLN A 93 -3.06 -6.13 23.83
CA GLN A 93 -1.96 -5.46 23.15
C GLN A 93 -0.89 -6.50 22.85
N GLY A 94 -0.47 -6.58 21.57
CA GLY A 94 0.51 -7.56 21.14
C GLY A 94 0.93 -7.34 19.71
N ASP A 95 1.83 -8.18 19.22
CA ASP A 95 2.27 -8.16 17.84
C ASP A 95 1.19 -8.77 16.94
N ALA A 96 0.78 -8.03 15.90
CA ALA A 96 -0.20 -8.46 14.93
C ALA A 96 0.20 -8.08 13.52
N GLN A 97 -0.02 -8.99 12.57
CA GLN A 97 0.19 -8.74 11.16
C GLN A 97 -0.88 -7.78 10.62
N VAL A 98 -0.50 -6.87 9.73
CA VAL A 98 -1.44 -5.93 9.12
C VAL A 98 -2.00 -6.54 7.83
N TRP A 99 -3.31 -6.79 7.80
CA TRP A 99 -4.02 -7.32 6.65
C TRP A 99 -4.75 -6.27 5.83
N ALA A 100 -5.11 -5.16 6.46
CA ALA A 100 -5.77 -4.06 5.78
C ALA A 100 -5.43 -2.72 6.41
N VAL A 101 -5.58 -1.65 5.63
CA VAL A 101 -5.47 -0.26 6.07
C VAL A 101 -6.61 0.54 5.46
N SER A 102 -7.42 1.20 6.27
CA SER A 102 -8.44 2.14 5.81
C SER A 102 -8.04 3.58 6.09
N TRP A 103 -8.62 4.49 5.31
CA TRP A 103 -8.50 5.93 5.54
C TRP A 103 -9.80 6.64 5.20
N HIS A 104 -10.10 7.70 5.95
CA HIS A 104 -11.26 8.55 5.72
C HIS A 104 -11.02 9.97 6.23
N PRO A 105 -11.64 11.01 5.61
CA PRO A 105 -11.44 12.40 6.01
C PRO A 105 -12.09 12.69 7.36
N ARG A 106 -11.43 13.52 8.15
CA ARG A 106 -11.86 14.04 9.45
C ARG A 106 -11.52 15.52 9.56
N GLN A 107 -12.36 16.40 9.07
CA GLN A 107 -12.09 17.85 8.99
C GLN A 107 -10.80 18.16 8.22
N ASP A 108 -9.78 18.66 8.90
CA ASP A 108 -8.45 19.00 8.39
C ASP A 108 -7.45 17.84 8.49
N ARG A 109 -7.92 16.63 8.81
CA ARG A 109 -7.12 15.43 8.99
C ARG A 109 -7.66 14.25 8.20
N VAL A 110 -6.82 13.25 8.03
CA VAL A 110 -7.22 11.92 7.60
C VAL A 110 -7.05 10.96 8.75
N ALA A 111 -8.11 10.23 9.06
CA ALA A 111 -8.05 9.11 9.99
C ALA A 111 -7.56 7.88 9.22
N VAL A 112 -6.56 7.20 9.76
CA VAL A 112 -5.99 5.98 9.20
C VAL A 112 -6.07 4.88 10.25
N THR A 113 -6.59 3.72 9.87
CA THR A 113 -6.74 2.56 10.74
C THR A 113 -6.08 1.35 10.10
N ALA A 114 -5.20 0.68 10.83
CA ALA A 114 -4.64 -0.61 10.44
C ALA A 114 -5.40 -1.74 11.12
N TYR A 115 -5.58 -2.84 10.39
CA TYR A 115 -6.36 -4.00 10.81
C TYR A 115 -5.55 -5.28 10.73
N THR A 116 -5.78 -6.18 11.68
CA THR A 116 -5.41 -7.59 11.61
C THR A 116 -6.63 -8.47 11.40
N ARG A 117 -6.44 -9.74 11.11
CA ARG A 117 -7.54 -10.71 11.16
C ARG A 117 -7.89 -11.04 12.60
N ALA A 118 -9.17 -11.16 12.89
CA ALA A 118 -9.62 -11.58 14.22
C ALA A 118 -9.07 -12.96 14.60
N SER A 119 -8.84 -13.84 13.62
CA SER A 119 -8.21 -15.16 13.84
C SER A 119 -6.74 -15.10 14.26
N ASP A 120 -6.05 -13.98 14.05
CA ASP A 120 -4.61 -13.84 14.29
C ASP A 120 -4.33 -13.26 15.69
N ILE A 121 -5.38 -12.93 16.46
CA ILE A 121 -5.29 -12.46 17.83
C ILE A 121 -5.85 -13.49 18.80
N PRO A 122 -5.40 -13.50 20.08
CA PRO A 122 -5.91 -14.41 21.09
C PRO A 122 -7.41 -14.19 21.36
N GLY A 123 -8.17 -15.27 21.46
CA GLY A 123 -9.58 -15.25 21.85
C GLY A 123 -10.50 -15.88 20.81
N PRO A 124 -11.78 -16.07 21.13
CA PRO A 124 -12.75 -16.57 20.19
C PRO A 124 -13.05 -15.52 19.13
N VAL A 125 -13.03 -15.92 17.86
CA VAL A 125 -13.47 -15.06 16.76
C VAL A 125 -14.96 -14.86 16.87
N VAL A 126 -15.38 -13.60 17.01
CA VAL A 126 -16.79 -13.24 16.98
C VAL A 126 -17.30 -13.43 15.53
N PRO A 127 -18.37 -14.23 15.31
CA PRO A 127 -18.92 -14.39 13.98
C PRO A 127 -19.25 -13.04 13.33
N GLY A 128 -18.70 -12.80 12.14
CA GLY A 128 -18.88 -11.55 11.41
C GLY A 128 -17.85 -10.45 11.70
N ALA A 129 -16.91 -10.67 12.63
CA ALA A 129 -15.80 -9.76 12.91
C ALA A 129 -14.49 -10.35 12.39
N ASP A 130 -14.28 -10.31 11.05
CA ASP A 130 -13.08 -10.90 10.44
C ASP A 130 -11.85 -10.00 10.56
N LEU A 131 -12.05 -8.70 10.73
CA LEU A 131 -11.00 -7.72 10.91
C LEU A 131 -11.10 -7.02 12.27
N GLN A 132 -9.98 -6.88 12.94
CA GLN A 132 -9.83 -6.18 14.21
C GLN A 132 -8.93 -4.94 13.99
N PRO A 133 -9.38 -3.72 14.34
CA PRO A 133 -8.51 -2.55 14.32
C PRO A 133 -7.42 -2.69 15.39
N ILE A 134 -6.18 -2.44 15.00
CA ILE A 134 -5.00 -2.59 15.88
C ILE A 134 -4.20 -1.31 16.03
N LEU A 135 -4.38 -0.34 15.14
CA LEU A 135 -3.68 0.94 15.19
C LEU A 135 -4.57 2.00 14.57
N PHE A 136 -4.78 3.09 15.29
CA PHE A 136 -5.49 4.27 14.81
C PHE A 136 -4.59 5.50 14.89
N MET A 137 -4.63 6.36 13.85
CA MET A 137 -3.87 7.58 13.79
C MET A 137 -4.60 8.68 13.02
N LEU A 138 -4.20 9.91 13.25
CA LEU A 138 -4.64 11.09 12.51
C LEU A 138 -3.43 11.75 11.86
N ALA A 139 -3.50 11.98 10.56
CA ALA A 139 -2.50 12.74 9.82
C ALA A 139 -3.10 14.05 9.32
N ASP A 140 -2.30 15.12 9.27
CA ASP A 140 -2.71 16.41 8.73
C ASP A 140 -2.96 16.32 7.23
N THR A 141 -4.00 17.00 6.73
CA THR A 141 -4.32 17.06 5.29
C THR A 141 -3.89 18.38 4.64
N LEU A 142 -3.56 19.36 5.43
CA LEU A 142 -3.17 20.69 4.94
C LEU A 142 -1.68 20.73 4.61
N GLN A 143 -0.87 19.97 5.34
CA GLN A 143 0.57 19.89 5.16
C GLN A 143 1.05 18.44 5.08
N PRO A 144 2.07 18.15 4.26
CA PRO A 144 2.70 16.84 4.27
C PRO A 144 3.31 16.50 5.63
N VAL A 145 3.17 15.24 6.04
CA VAL A 145 3.87 14.70 7.21
C VAL A 145 5.26 14.29 6.78
N MET A 146 6.29 15.01 7.26
CA MET A 146 7.68 14.70 6.94
C MET A 146 8.07 13.36 7.58
N LEU A 147 8.56 12.45 6.76
CA LEU A 147 8.98 11.11 7.16
C LEU A 147 10.51 10.97 7.16
N GLY A 148 11.20 11.79 6.35
CA GLY A 148 12.64 11.70 6.11
C GLY A 148 13.52 12.07 7.31
N ASP A 149 13.02 12.87 8.25
CA ASP A 149 13.75 13.26 9.47
C ASP A 149 13.69 12.19 10.57
N LEU A 150 12.94 11.10 10.33
CA LEU A 150 12.70 10.02 11.26
C LEU A 150 13.42 8.77 10.75
N ASP A 151 14.57 8.46 11.36
CA ASP A 151 15.20 7.18 11.12
C ASP A 151 14.30 6.06 11.66
N LEU A 152 13.43 5.56 10.78
CA LEU A 152 12.53 4.44 11.08
C LEU A 152 13.31 3.17 11.51
N ARG A 153 14.64 3.16 11.37
CA ARG A 153 15.50 2.01 11.66
C ARG A 153 16.15 2.06 13.04
N THR A 154 16.41 3.22 13.63
CA THR A 154 17.35 3.33 14.78
C THR A 154 16.88 4.12 16.00
N ASP A 155 15.87 4.99 15.90
CA ASP A 155 15.58 5.90 17.01
C ASP A 155 14.66 5.32 18.09
N GLN A 156 15.18 5.14 19.31
CA GLN A 156 14.41 4.67 20.47
C GLN A 156 13.78 5.81 21.30
N GLY A 157 13.94 7.07 20.90
CA GLY A 157 13.59 8.24 21.72
C GLY A 157 12.48 9.16 21.20
N ALA A 158 11.92 8.91 20.02
CA ALA A 158 10.96 9.83 19.43
C ALA A 158 9.58 9.75 20.11
N ARG A 159 9.01 10.93 20.40
CA ARG A 159 7.61 11.10 20.88
C ARG A 159 6.56 10.62 19.85
N VAL A 160 6.95 10.29 18.64
CA VAL A 160 6.07 9.86 17.55
C VAL A 160 6.09 8.34 17.46
N ASP A 161 4.91 7.76 17.35
CA ASP A 161 4.77 6.31 17.20
C ASP A 161 5.32 5.85 15.83
N LYS A 162 6.49 5.22 15.86
CA LYS A 162 7.16 4.69 14.66
C LYS A 162 6.28 3.74 13.83
N ARG A 163 5.38 3.01 14.49
CA ARG A 163 4.42 2.13 13.84
C ARG A 163 3.44 2.94 12.99
N ALA A 164 2.94 4.03 13.55
CA ALA A 164 2.04 4.95 12.87
C ALA A 164 2.71 5.53 11.62
N LEU A 165 3.95 5.98 11.74
CA LEU A 165 4.71 6.51 10.60
C LEU A 165 5.00 5.46 9.55
N GLY A 166 5.34 4.23 9.95
CA GLY A 166 5.55 3.13 9.01
C GLY A 166 4.28 2.80 8.21
N ILE A 167 3.11 2.83 8.86
CA ILE A 167 1.82 2.62 8.18
C ILE A 167 1.48 3.81 7.26
N LEU A 168 1.74 5.07 7.69
CA LEU A 168 1.55 6.23 6.82
C LEU A 168 2.47 6.20 5.60
N ALA A 169 3.76 5.89 5.79
CA ALA A 169 4.71 5.74 4.70
C ALA A 169 4.29 4.64 3.72
N MET A 170 3.84 3.49 4.24
CA MET A 170 3.34 2.39 3.42
C MET A 170 2.06 2.78 2.65
N LEU A 171 1.10 3.42 3.31
CA LEU A 171 -0.14 3.87 2.70
C LEU A 171 0.12 4.92 1.61
N GLY A 172 0.98 5.90 1.89
CA GLY A 172 1.38 6.94 0.94
C GLY A 172 2.11 6.35 -0.27
N SER A 173 3.09 5.49 -0.01
CA SER A 173 3.85 4.78 -1.06
C SER A 173 2.92 3.95 -1.95
N ALA A 174 2.07 3.11 -1.36
CA ALA A 174 1.09 2.32 -2.09
C ALA A 174 0.15 3.20 -2.92
N SER A 175 -0.37 4.29 -2.34
CA SER A 175 -1.30 5.21 -3.03
C SER A 175 -0.65 5.87 -4.25
N VAL A 176 0.55 6.42 -4.11
CA VAL A 176 1.28 7.04 -5.23
C VAL A 176 1.57 6.01 -6.32
N MET A 177 2.00 4.82 -5.95
CA MET A 177 2.32 3.76 -6.91
C MET A 177 1.07 3.22 -7.63
N MET A 178 -0.04 3.01 -6.90
CA MET A 178 -1.32 2.59 -7.50
C MET A 178 -1.81 3.57 -8.55
N MET A 179 -1.56 4.87 -8.35
CA MET A 179 -1.97 5.93 -9.27
C MET A 179 -0.97 6.17 -10.40
N THR A 180 0.18 5.47 -10.40
CA THR A 180 1.22 5.59 -11.42
C THR A 180 1.08 4.46 -12.45
N PRO A 181 0.60 4.74 -13.69
CA PRO A 181 0.30 3.70 -14.68
C PRO A 181 1.51 2.90 -15.17
N THR A 182 2.73 3.42 -14.99
CA THR A 182 3.97 2.71 -15.33
C THR A 182 4.34 1.68 -14.27
N VAL A 183 3.90 1.87 -13.02
CA VAL A 183 4.20 1.00 -11.88
C VAL A 183 3.14 -0.07 -11.71
N ALA A 184 1.86 0.33 -11.73
CA ALA A 184 0.75 -0.53 -11.38
C ALA A 184 -0.25 -0.72 -12.54
N GLU A 185 -0.79 -1.91 -12.62
CA GLU A 185 -1.97 -2.23 -13.41
C GLU A 185 -3.17 -2.36 -12.50
N ARG A 186 -4.23 -1.60 -12.78
CA ARG A 186 -5.48 -1.61 -12.01
C ARG A 186 -6.59 -2.24 -12.80
N ARG A 187 -7.38 -3.11 -12.15
CA ARG A 187 -8.56 -3.74 -12.74
C ARG A 187 -9.70 -3.70 -11.72
N SER A 188 -10.87 -3.27 -12.15
CA SER A 188 -12.07 -3.31 -11.30
C SER A 188 -12.75 -4.66 -11.43
N LEU A 189 -13.05 -5.28 -10.29
CA LEU A 189 -13.76 -6.55 -10.19
C LEU A 189 -15.01 -6.36 -9.33
N ASP A 190 -16.07 -7.09 -9.64
CA ASP A 190 -17.25 -7.19 -8.78
C ASP A 190 -16.87 -7.99 -7.52
N ALA A 191 -17.04 -7.39 -6.34
CA ALA A 191 -16.63 -7.97 -5.06
C ALA A 191 -17.33 -9.30 -4.73
N ARG A 192 -18.53 -9.54 -5.32
CA ARG A 192 -19.31 -10.77 -5.08
C ARG A 192 -18.90 -11.92 -5.99
N THR A 193 -18.45 -11.61 -7.19
CA THR A 193 -18.18 -12.63 -8.21
C THR A 193 -16.70 -12.76 -8.56
N GLY A 194 -15.87 -11.78 -8.18
CA GLY A 194 -14.45 -11.71 -8.54
C GLY A 194 -14.22 -11.55 -10.06
N ARG A 195 -15.24 -11.14 -10.82
CA ARG A 195 -15.18 -11.00 -12.28
C ARG A 195 -15.31 -9.55 -12.69
N ALA A 196 -14.93 -9.25 -13.94
CA ALA A 196 -15.18 -7.94 -14.51
C ALA A 196 -16.66 -7.55 -14.42
N PRO A 197 -16.99 -6.30 -14.03
CA PRO A 197 -18.37 -5.85 -13.90
C PRO A 197 -19.08 -5.89 -15.27
N LYS A 198 -20.36 -6.31 -15.28
CA LYS A 198 -21.18 -6.32 -16.50
C LYS A 198 -21.67 -4.91 -16.80
N PRO A 199 -21.66 -4.47 -18.07
CA PRO A 199 -22.11 -3.11 -18.45
C PRO A 199 -23.57 -2.79 -18.11
N SER A 200 -24.43 -3.80 -17.93
CA SER A 200 -25.89 -3.66 -17.77
C SER A 200 -26.40 -4.17 -16.41
N GLY A 201 -25.56 -4.26 -15.40
CA GLY A 201 -25.93 -4.77 -14.07
C GLY A 201 -26.35 -3.68 -13.08
N LYS A 202 -26.98 -4.10 -11.92
CA LYS A 202 -27.07 -3.26 -10.73
C LYS A 202 -25.67 -2.75 -10.36
N PRO A 203 -25.58 -1.54 -9.72
CA PRO A 203 -24.28 -1.07 -9.22
C PRO A 203 -23.59 -2.19 -8.45
N ALA A 204 -22.50 -2.69 -8.99
CA ALA A 204 -21.72 -3.73 -8.35
C ALA A 204 -20.86 -3.07 -7.27
N ASP A 205 -20.68 -3.78 -6.18
CA ASP A 205 -19.66 -3.42 -5.21
C ASP A 205 -18.31 -3.72 -5.83
N LEU A 206 -17.58 -2.69 -6.22
CA LEU A 206 -16.35 -2.84 -6.97
C LEU A 206 -15.16 -2.88 -6.03
N VAL A 207 -14.24 -3.79 -6.33
CA VAL A 207 -12.89 -3.84 -5.76
C VAL A 207 -11.90 -3.59 -6.88
N THR A 208 -10.99 -2.66 -6.66
CA THR A 208 -9.89 -2.41 -7.59
C THR A 208 -8.71 -3.30 -7.21
N THR A 209 -8.39 -4.28 -8.05
CA THR A 209 -7.15 -5.04 -7.91
C THR A 209 -5.97 -4.26 -8.47
N VAL A 210 -4.85 -4.32 -7.77
CA VAL A 210 -3.63 -3.60 -8.10
C VAL A 210 -2.46 -4.58 -8.20
N ASP A 211 -1.98 -4.77 -9.41
CA ASP A 211 -0.86 -5.63 -9.74
C ASP A 211 0.36 -4.81 -10.12
N LEU A 212 1.55 -5.31 -9.75
CA LEU A 212 2.80 -4.71 -10.19
C LEU A 212 3.01 -5.00 -11.69
N ARG A 213 3.32 -3.97 -12.47
CA ARG A 213 3.71 -4.13 -13.87
C ARG A 213 5.09 -4.77 -13.99
N THR A 214 5.32 -5.41 -15.11
CA THR A 214 6.64 -5.94 -15.46
C THR A 214 7.65 -4.80 -15.54
N MET A 215 8.86 -5.03 -15.00
CA MET A 215 9.94 -4.07 -14.99
C MET A 215 10.27 -3.59 -16.40
N ARG A 216 10.33 -2.27 -16.56
CA ARG A 216 10.63 -1.63 -17.84
C ARG A 216 12.12 -1.79 -18.20
N TYR A 217 12.37 -2.03 -19.47
CA TYR A 217 13.70 -1.96 -20.06
C TYR A 217 13.87 -0.62 -20.80
N VAL A 218 14.96 0.08 -20.49
CA VAL A 218 15.34 1.31 -21.19
C VAL A 218 16.63 1.03 -21.96
N ALA A 219 16.48 0.80 -23.26
CA ALA A 219 17.63 0.65 -24.14
C ALA A 219 18.45 1.94 -24.16
N THR A 220 19.78 1.81 -24.05
CA THR A 220 20.72 2.87 -24.44
C THR A 220 21.27 2.51 -25.81
N SER A 221 21.54 3.51 -26.64
CA SER A 221 22.13 3.30 -27.95
C SER A 221 23.50 2.63 -27.81
N GLU A 222 23.85 1.75 -28.75
CA GLU A 222 25.23 1.25 -28.82
C GLU A 222 26.20 2.43 -28.98
N GLY A 223 27.20 2.49 -28.11
CA GLY A 223 28.17 3.59 -28.11
C GLY A 223 27.73 4.84 -27.32
N GLU A 224 26.54 4.84 -26.70
CA GLU A 224 26.18 5.94 -25.79
C GLU A 224 27.17 6.02 -24.64
N THR A 225 27.74 7.21 -24.48
CA THR A 225 28.69 7.51 -23.41
C THR A 225 28.02 8.25 -22.27
N ASP A 226 28.48 8.03 -21.04
CA ASP A 226 28.09 8.87 -19.91
C ASP A 226 28.74 10.28 -20.02
N ALA A 227 28.38 11.17 -19.09
CA ALA A 227 28.96 12.50 -19.01
C ALA A 227 30.51 12.51 -18.84
N ALA A 228 31.09 11.36 -18.45
CA ALA A 228 32.53 11.14 -18.32
C ALA A 228 33.14 10.42 -19.55
N GLY A 229 32.39 10.23 -20.64
CA GLY A 229 32.87 9.62 -21.88
C GLY A 229 33.03 8.09 -21.83
N ARG A 230 32.44 7.39 -20.86
CA ARG A 230 32.51 5.93 -20.74
C ARG A 230 31.46 5.24 -21.58
N VAL A 231 31.88 4.27 -22.39
CA VAL A 231 30.97 3.45 -23.20
C VAL A 231 30.34 2.35 -22.32
N TYR A 232 29.03 2.22 -22.36
CA TYR A 232 28.33 1.16 -21.66
C TYR A 232 28.42 -0.16 -22.43
N THR A 233 28.95 -1.19 -21.76
CA THR A 233 29.08 -2.55 -22.32
C THR A 233 28.23 -3.58 -21.58
N ARG A 234 27.48 -3.16 -20.57
CA ARG A 234 26.68 -4.02 -19.70
C ARG A 234 25.34 -3.37 -19.39
N ARG A 235 24.35 -4.18 -19.06
CA ARG A 235 23.09 -3.73 -18.49
C ARG A 235 23.15 -3.78 -16.97
N TRP A 236 22.43 -2.91 -16.31
CA TRP A 236 22.30 -2.89 -14.84
C TRP A 236 20.89 -2.48 -14.44
N ILE A 237 20.53 -2.81 -13.20
CA ILE A 237 19.26 -2.38 -12.60
C ILE A 237 19.47 -1.02 -11.96
N VAL A 238 18.68 -0.03 -12.38
CA VAL A 238 18.55 1.24 -11.69
C VAL A 238 17.52 1.06 -10.57
N ARG A 239 17.92 1.34 -9.32
CA ARG A 239 17.04 1.24 -8.15
C ARG A 239 15.92 2.25 -8.25
N GLY A 240 14.72 1.84 -7.83
CA GLY A 240 13.59 2.77 -7.69
C GLY A 240 13.89 3.86 -6.66
N HIS A 241 13.34 5.04 -6.88
CA HIS A 241 13.59 6.19 -6.03
C HIS A 241 12.44 7.20 -6.09
N TRP A 242 12.33 8.01 -5.06
CA TRP A 242 11.40 9.11 -4.97
C TRP A 242 11.94 10.36 -5.67
N THR A 243 11.06 11.11 -6.32
CA THR A 243 11.37 12.41 -6.94
C THR A 243 10.20 13.36 -6.82
N HIS A 244 10.49 14.66 -6.71
CA HIS A 244 9.50 15.71 -6.78
C HIS A 244 9.34 16.18 -8.23
N GLN A 245 8.39 15.60 -8.94
CA GLN A 245 8.16 15.94 -10.35
C GLN A 245 7.45 17.27 -10.49
N ALA A 246 7.99 18.13 -11.35
CA ALA A 246 7.35 19.38 -11.75
C ALA A 246 6.09 19.09 -12.59
N TYR A 247 4.98 19.77 -12.26
CA TYR A 247 3.71 19.62 -12.99
C TYR A 247 2.93 20.95 -13.00
N GLY A 248 1.81 20.96 -13.74
CA GLY A 248 0.95 22.13 -13.86
C GLY A 248 1.47 23.19 -14.84
N PRO A 249 0.75 24.33 -14.99
CA PRO A 249 1.15 25.44 -15.83
C PRO A 249 2.52 25.96 -15.40
N GLY A 250 3.40 26.21 -16.36
CA GLY A 250 4.77 26.69 -16.08
C GLY A 250 5.66 25.74 -15.28
N ARG A 251 5.19 24.53 -14.94
CA ARG A 251 5.90 23.55 -14.10
C ARG A 251 6.27 24.07 -12.70
N GLU A 252 5.49 24.97 -12.15
CA GLU A 252 5.74 25.60 -10.86
C GLU A 252 5.38 24.71 -9.66
N SER A 253 4.42 23.81 -9.85
CA SER A 253 4.01 22.86 -8.81
C SER A 253 4.93 21.65 -8.77
N ARG A 254 5.03 21.02 -7.58
CA ARG A 254 5.78 19.78 -7.36
C ARG A 254 4.86 18.74 -6.78
N ARG A 255 5.00 17.49 -7.22
CA ARG A 255 4.33 16.35 -6.59
C ARG A 255 5.33 15.22 -6.39
N LEU A 256 5.21 14.53 -5.28
CA LEU A 256 5.99 13.34 -5.02
C LEU A 256 5.57 12.23 -6.01
N GLN A 257 6.56 11.61 -6.63
CA GLN A 257 6.38 10.50 -7.56
C GLN A 257 7.44 9.45 -7.31
N TYR A 258 7.07 8.20 -7.43
CA TYR A 258 8.01 7.09 -7.42
C TYR A 258 8.41 6.70 -8.84
N ILE A 259 9.70 6.61 -9.07
CA ILE A 259 10.28 6.03 -10.28
C ILE A 259 10.59 4.57 -9.96
N GLU A 260 9.91 3.65 -10.64
CA GLU A 260 10.10 2.22 -10.46
C GLU A 260 11.53 1.78 -10.83
N PRO A 261 12.04 0.67 -10.26
CA PRO A 261 13.27 0.06 -10.74
C PRO A 261 13.17 -0.29 -12.22
N TYR A 262 14.24 -0.08 -12.97
CA TYR A 262 14.28 -0.42 -14.39
C TYR A 262 15.67 -0.91 -14.80
N ILE A 263 15.71 -1.69 -15.88
CA ILE A 263 16.97 -2.14 -16.48
C ILE A 263 17.42 -1.08 -17.47
N LYS A 264 18.69 -0.65 -17.35
CA LYS A 264 19.33 0.29 -18.25
C LYS A 264 20.57 -0.35 -18.87
N GLY A 265 20.92 0.02 -20.11
CA GLY A 265 22.14 -0.39 -20.82
C GLY A 265 21.87 -0.81 -22.27
N PRO A 266 22.93 -1.17 -23.02
CA PRO A 266 22.82 -1.57 -24.42
C PRO A 266 21.99 -2.84 -24.60
N GLU A 267 21.22 -2.91 -25.68
CA GLU A 267 20.44 -4.10 -26.01
C GLU A 267 21.34 -5.31 -26.22
N GLY A 268 20.93 -6.47 -25.72
CA GLY A 268 21.74 -7.70 -25.82
C GLY A 268 22.95 -7.78 -24.88
N ALA A 269 23.38 -6.70 -24.25
CA ALA A 269 24.53 -6.72 -23.32
C ALA A 269 24.20 -7.54 -22.05
N PRO A 270 25.22 -8.16 -21.41
CA PRO A 270 25.02 -8.95 -20.20
C PRO A 270 24.51 -8.07 -19.04
N LEU A 271 23.52 -8.59 -18.28
CA LEU A 271 23.01 -7.94 -17.09
C LEU A 271 23.96 -8.17 -15.90
N VAL A 272 24.46 -7.10 -15.31
CA VAL A 272 25.18 -7.16 -14.04
C VAL A 272 24.17 -7.16 -12.91
N ALA A 273 24.00 -8.33 -12.27
CA ALA A 273 23.32 -8.43 -10.99
C ALA A 273 24.37 -8.18 -9.89
N THR A 274 24.27 -7.05 -9.20
CA THR A 274 25.02 -6.87 -7.95
C THR A 274 24.33 -7.67 -6.85
N GLU A 275 25.07 -8.31 -5.96
CA GLU A 275 24.55 -9.19 -4.90
C GLU A 275 23.49 -8.56 -3.97
N LYS A 276 23.28 -7.25 -4.04
CA LYS A 276 22.29 -6.48 -3.26
C LYS A 276 20.95 -6.29 -3.98
N VAL A 277 20.80 -6.77 -5.19
CA VAL A 277 19.53 -6.67 -5.92
C VAL A 277 18.74 -7.94 -5.65
N MET A 278 17.64 -7.83 -4.89
CA MET A 278 16.66 -8.91 -4.82
C MET A 278 16.04 -9.08 -6.21
N VAL A 279 16.59 -9.99 -6.99
CA VAL A 279 16.04 -10.37 -8.29
C VAL A 279 14.80 -11.22 -8.02
N TRP A 280 13.65 -10.68 -8.32
CA TRP A 280 12.39 -11.40 -8.30
C TRP A 280 12.39 -12.42 -9.44
N ARG A 281 12.63 -13.68 -9.12
CA ARG A 281 12.32 -14.77 -10.04
C ARG A 281 10.87 -15.19 -9.81
N ARG A 282 10.13 -15.31 -10.93
CA ARG A 282 8.83 -15.98 -10.98
C ARG A 282 8.96 -17.44 -10.58
#